data_df07546d097f42ff475a585f0293c494
#
_entry.id   df07546d097f42ff475a585f0293c494
#
_cell.length_a   1.000
_cell.length_b   1.000
_cell.length_c   1.000
_cell.angle_alpha   90.00
_cell.angle_beta   90.00
_cell.angle_gamma   90.00
#
_symmetry.space_group_name_H-M   'P 1'
#
loop_
_entity.id
_entity.type
_entity.pdbx_description
1 polymer ?
#
loop_
_entity_poly.entity_id
_entity_poly.type
_entity_poly.pdbx_seq_one_letter_code
_entity_poly.pdbx_strand_id
1 'polypeptide(L)'
;MAIVAARKYLDGATTDSGQGATTTDLQTTELHYVVTGTDDEAAAIQAVRSEAPTTQNYMDRGAITVEATGPTTWDATVQYAMTPATELEVGESSYSFDTGGGTQHITQALSHIASYAPAGKTAPDFKGAIGVTADSVEGVDITVPVYNFSETHILANSAVTNAYKGKLAALTGKTNNAAFKGFAIGEALFLGASGSKRGKGDWEISFRFAASPNKTGLTVGDITGIAKKGWEYLWVRYEDSVDATAKALVKKPLAVYIEKVYDEGSFADLAIGTT
;
A
#
# COMPACT_ATOMS: atom_id res chain seq x y z
N MET A 1 24.65 -25.34 47.28
CA MET A 1 24.78 -26.17 46.06
C MET A 1 24.48 -25.24 44.89
N ALA A 2 25.14 -25.36 43.75
CA ALA A 2 24.78 -24.49 42.61
C ALA A 2 23.42 -24.92 42.05
N ILE A 3 22.58 -23.95 41.71
CA ILE A 3 21.30 -24.21 41.05
C ILE A 3 21.59 -24.50 39.58
N VAL A 4 21.10 -25.62 39.07
CA VAL A 4 21.32 -26.05 37.69
C VAL A 4 19.95 -26.38 37.07
N ALA A 5 19.65 -25.75 35.91
CA ALA A 5 18.54 -26.12 35.05
C ALA A 5 19.08 -26.85 33.82
N ALA A 6 18.53 -28.03 33.51
CA ALA A 6 18.93 -28.78 32.32
C ALA A 6 17.71 -29.28 31.55
N ARG A 7 17.76 -29.19 30.23
CA ARG A 7 16.70 -29.70 29.36
C ARG A 7 16.64 -31.23 29.44
N LYS A 8 15.42 -31.79 29.55
CA LYS A 8 15.23 -33.24 29.53
C LYS A 8 15.54 -33.76 28.12
N TYR A 9 16.32 -34.88 28.08
CA TYR A 9 16.80 -35.44 26.82
C TYR A 9 15.76 -36.28 26.09
N LEU A 10 14.97 -37.09 26.79
CA LEU A 10 14.00 -38.02 26.17
C LEU A 10 12.63 -37.41 25.96
N ASP A 11 12.12 -36.66 26.95
CA ASP A 11 10.83 -36.00 26.90
C ASP A 11 10.98 -34.45 26.82
N GLY A 12 12.01 -34.03 26.12
CA GLY A 12 12.47 -32.64 26.17
C GLY A 12 11.63 -31.65 25.38
N ALA A 13 10.64 -32.08 24.60
CA ALA A 13 9.71 -31.21 23.91
C ALA A 13 8.45 -31.96 23.49
N THR A 14 7.33 -31.28 23.60
CA THR A 14 6.06 -31.62 22.92
C THR A 14 5.64 -30.48 22.01
N THR A 15 5.12 -30.82 20.85
CA THR A 15 4.65 -29.81 19.88
C THR A 15 3.21 -30.16 19.49
N ASP A 16 2.32 -29.21 19.63
CA ASP A 16 0.97 -29.27 19.09
C ASP A 16 0.94 -28.49 17.78
N SER A 17 0.53 -29.13 16.70
CA SER A 17 0.50 -28.54 15.35
C SER A 17 -0.72 -27.68 15.08
N GLY A 18 -1.67 -27.58 16.04
CA GLY A 18 -2.87 -26.77 15.89
C GLY A 18 -3.69 -27.18 14.67
N GLN A 19 -4.31 -28.35 14.71
CA GLN A 19 -5.22 -28.81 13.64
C GLN A 19 -6.66 -28.35 13.89
N GLY A 20 -6.93 -27.07 13.75
CA GLY A 20 -8.28 -26.54 13.91
C GLY A 20 -8.61 -25.43 12.91
N ALA A 21 -9.88 -25.29 12.56
CA ALA A 21 -10.38 -24.28 11.63
C ALA A 21 -10.58 -22.88 12.27
N THR A 22 -10.13 -22.68 13.50
CA THR A 22 -10.29 -21.43 14.24
C THR A 22 -8.93 -20.78 14.53
N THR A 23 -8.89 -19.45 14.49
CA THR A 23 -7.70 -18.62 14.75
C THR A 23 -7.12 -18.78 16.17
N THR A 24 -7.73 -19.58 17.03
CA THR A 24 -7.30 -19.90 18.39
C THR A 24 -6.40 -21.13 18.50
N ASP A 25 -6.34 -21.97 17.48
CA ASP A 25 -5.49 -23.16 17.46
C ASP A 25 -4.11 -22.82 16.84
N LEU A 26 -3.38 -21.98 17.53
CA LEU A 26 -2.00 -21.66 17.14
C LEU A 26 -1.07 -22.82 17.53
N GLN A 27 -0.05 -23.05 16.72
CA GLN A 27 1.00 -24.01 17.03
C GLN A 27 1.63 -23.66 18.36
N THR A 28 1.77 -24.65 19.25
CA THR A 28 2.43 -24.52 20.54
C THR A 28 3.55 -25.54 20.67
N THR A 29 4.56 -25.23 21.45
CA THR A 29 5.62 -26.15 21.80
C THR A 29 5.93 -26.01 23.27
N GLU A 30 6.13 -27.11 23.96
CA GLU A 30 6.59 -27.15 25.35
C GLU A 30 7.98 -27.75 25.42
N LEU A 31 8.88 -27.09 26.16
CA LEU A 31 10.19 -27.61 26.49
C LEU A 31 10.23 -27.96 27.97
N HIS A 32 10.73 -29.17 28.27
CA HIS A 32 10.81 -29.72 29.64
C HIS A 32 12.21 -29.66 30.18
N TYR A 33 12.33 -29.23 31.44
CA TYR A 33 13.58 -29.08 32.16
C TYR A 33 13.52 -29.75 33.51
N VAL A 34 14.65 -30.12 34.03
CA VAL A 34 14.83 -30.48 35.44
C VAL A 34 15.73 -29.43 36.11
N VAL A 35 15.31 -28.94 37.26
CA VAL A 35 16.08 -28.00 38.09
C VAL A 35 16.47 -28.71 39.35
N THR A 36 17.74 -28.55 39.75
CA THR A 36 18.29 -29.11 40.97
C THR A 36 19.06 -28.08 41.78
N GLY A 37 19.15 -28.25 43.09
CA GLY A 37 20.01 -27.43 43.97
C GLY A 37 19.28 -26.27 44.65
N THR A 38 17.96 -26.20 44.61
CA THR A 38 17.16 -25.21 45.33
C THR A 38 15.84 -25.81 45.83
N ASP A 39 15.38 -25.37 46.98
CA ASP A 39 14.05 -25.59 47.54
C ASP A 39 13.11 -24.39 47.31
N ASP A 40 13.60 -23.30 46.66
CA ASP A 40 12.89 -22.08 46.34
C ASP A 40 12.37 -22.14 44.91
N GLU A 41 11.03 -22.07 44.78
CA GLU A 41 10.31 -22.05 43.50
C GLU A 41 10.74 -20.87 42.60
N ALA A 42 10.89 -19.68 43.17
CA ALA A 42 11.28 -18.50 42.40
C ALA A 42 12.70 -18.62 41.84
N ALA A 43 13.60 -19.20 42.60
CA ALA A 43 14.96 -19.49 42.15
C ALA A 43 14.97 -20.57 41.05
N ALA A 44 14.12 -21.60 41.16
CA ALA A 44 13.95 -22.60 40.11
C ALA A 44 13.45 -22.02 38.81
N ILE A 45 12.39 -21.16 38.84
CA ILE A 45 11.88 -20.44 37.69
C ILE A 45 12.95 -19.55 37.03
N GLN A 46 13.76 -18.84 37.83
CA GLN A 46 14.81 -17.98 37.27
C GLN A 46 15.94 -18.80 36.62
N ALA A 47 16.29 -19.95 37.18
CA ALA A 47 17.25 -20.84 36.56
C ALA A 47 16.79 -21.33 35.19
N VAL A 48 15.52 -21.76 35.08
CA VAL A 48 14.93 -22.17 33.81
C VAL A 48 14.85 -21.00 32.84
N ARG A 49 14.46 -19.81 33.32
CA ARG A 49 14.36 -18.60 32.49
C ARG A 49 15.69 -18.20 31.85
N SER A 50 16.78 -18.43 32.57
CA SER A 50 18.13 -18.13 32.10
C SER A 50 18.62 -19.13 31.06
N GLU A 51 18.22 -20.41 31.19
CA GLU A 51 18.65 -21.50 30.31
C GLU A 51 17.77 -21.65 29.07
N ALA A 52 16.44 -21.48 29.20
CA ALA A 52 15.51 -21.67 28.14
C ALA A 52 15.61 -20.55 27.10
N PRO A 53 15.64 -20.87 25.78
CA PRO A 53 15.69 -19.86 24.72
C PRO A 53 14.49 -18.90 24.79
N THR A 54 14.66 -17.66 24.35
CA THR A 54 13.58 -16.68 24.28
C THR A 54 12.59 -16.98 23.17
N THR A 55 13.04 -17.68 22.11
CA THR A 55 12.23 -18.13 20.99
C THR A 55 12.55 -19.57 20.64
N GLN A 56 11.54 -20.33 20.23
CA GLN A 56 11.68 -21.72 19.78
C GLN A 56 10.80 -21.94 18.55
N ASN A 57 11.37 -22.37 17.43
CA ASN A 57 10.64 -22.62 16.18
C ASN A 57 9.74 -21.43 15.75
N TYR A 58 10.25 -20.20 15.85
CA TYR A 58 9.51 -18.95 15.57
C TYR A 58 8.36 -18.66 16.55
N MET A 59 8.30 -19.33 17.69
CA MET A 59 7.33 -19.10 18.76
C MET A 59 8.03 -18.37 19.92
N ASP A 60 7.33 -17.44 20.53
CA ASP A 60 7.82 -16.69 21.68
C ASP A 60 7.63 -17.50 22.97
N ARG A 61 8.58 -17.32 23.91
CA ARG A 61 8.52 -17.95 25.23
C ARG A 61 7.39 -17.32 26.06
N GLY A 62 6.43 -18.13 26.44
CA GLY A 62 5.32 -17.80 27.32
C GLY A 62 5.58 -18.15 28.79
N ALA A 63 4.64 -18.89 29.39
CA ALA A 63 4.67 -19.29 30.79
C ALA A 63 5.79 -20.31 31.08
N ILE A 64 6.39 -20.17 32.26
CA ILE A 64 7.28 -21.16 32.88
C ILE A 64 6.57 -21.67 34.12
N THR A 65 6.28 -22.96 34.16
CA THR A 65 5.70 -23.63 35.31
C THR A 65 6.72 -24.59 35.91
N VAL A 66 6.74 -24.71 37.24
CA VAL A 66 7.63 -25.65 37.95
C VAL A 66 6.80 -26.47 38.92
N GLU A 67 7.16 -27.73 39.07
CA GLU A 67 6.53 -28.67 40.01
C GLU A 67 7.64 -29.37 40.82
N ALA A 68 7.53 -29.37 42.17
CA ALA A 68 8.48 -29.99 43.04
C ALA A 68 8.38 -31.51 42.92
N THR A 69 9.49 -32.16 42.58
CA THR A 69 9.63 -33.63 42.48
C THR A 69 10.50 -34.22 43.57
N GLY A 70 11.18 -33.36 44.36
CA GLY A 70 12.00 -33.73 45.51
C GLY A 70 12.36 -32.52 46.37
N PRO A 71 13.09 -32.70 47.47
CA PRO A 71 13.41 -31.62 48.42
C PRO A 71 14.17 -30.42 47.78
N THR A 72 14.92 -30.66 46.73
CA THR A 72 15.68 -29.63 46.00
C THR A 72 15.66 -29.88 44.50
N THR A 73 14.60 -30.55 43.99
CA THR A 73 14.47 -30.95 42.61
C THR A 73 13.08 -30.55 42.09
N TRP A 74 13.05 -29.97 40.91
CA TRP A 74 11.82 -29.48 40.24
C TRP A 74 11.77 -29.98 38.81
N ASP A 75 10.61 -30.36 38.35
CA ASP A 75 10.27 -30.46 36.94
C ASP A 75 9.72 -29.12 36.45
N ALA A 76 10.21 -28.66 35.32
CA ALA A 76 9.79 -27.39 34.75
C ALA A 76 9.31 -27.56 33.30
N THR A 77 8.24 -26.86 32.96
CA THR A 77 7.72 -26.76 31.61
C THR A 77 7.73 -25.31 31.14
N VAL A 78 8.32 -25.08 29.99
CA VAL A 78 8.35 -23.77 29.31
C VAL A 78 7.49 -23.85 28.09
N GLN A 79 6.41 -23.05 28.05
CA GLN A 79 5.49 -22.98 26.92
C GLN A 79 5.99 -21.95 25.90
N TYR A 80 5.87 -22.31 24.63
CA TYR A 80 6.10 -21.44 23.50
C TYR A 80 4.86 -21.45 22.63
N ALA A 81 4.45 -20.27 22.19
CA ALA A 81 3.31 -20.10 21.32
C ALA A 81 3.64 -19.06 20.24
N MET A 82 3.01 -19.21 19.07
CA MET A 82 3.02 -18.13 18.10
C MET A 82 2.27 -16.95 18.70
N THR A 83 2.92 -15.79 18.74
CA THR A 83 2.22 -14.56 19.08
C THR A 83 1.22 -14.29 17.95
N PRO A 84 -0.11 -14.24 18.21
CA PRO A 84 -1.04 -13.84 17.17
C PRO A 84 -0.65 -12.46 16.68
N ALA A 85 -0.76 -12.24 15.35
CA ALA A 85 -0.59 -10.91 14.81
C ALA A 85 -1.50 -9.96 15.61
N THR A 86 -0.93 -8.89 16.16
CA THR A 86 -1.70 -7.91 16.94
C THR A 86 -2.80 -7.38 16.03
N GLU A 87 -4.06 -7.66 16.37
CA GLU A 87 -5.18 -7.03 15.66
C GLU A 87 -5.08 -5.52 15.90
N LEU A 88 -5.30 -4.74 14.83
CA LEU A 88 -5.30 -3.28 14.95
C LEU A 88 -6.44 -2.84 15.88
N GLU A 89 -6.13 -1.90 16.78
CA GLU A 89 -7.11 -1.31 17.68
C GLU A 89 -7.75 -0.05 17.07
N VAL A 90 -8.83 0.43 17.71
CA VAL A 90 -9.49 1.69 17.30
C VAL A 90 -8.50 2.85 17.31
N GLY A 91 -8.38 3.53 16.18
CA GLY A 91 -7.43 4.62 15.96
C GLY A 91 -6.12 4.19 15.30
N GLU A 92 -5.87 2.90 15.19
CA GLU A 92 -4.72 2.38 14.43
C GLU A 92 -5.05 2.23 12.94
N SER A 93 -4.00 2.23 12.14
CA SER A 93 -4.11 2.12 10.69
C SER A 93 -2.95 1.33 10.09
N SER A 94 -3.22 0.71 8.95
CA SER A 94 -2.21 0.11 8.10
C SER A 94 -2.20 0.78 6.72
N TYR A 95 -1.05 0.75 6.07
CA TYR A 95 -0.81 1.38 4.78
C TYR A 95 -0.34 0.35 3.77
N SER A 96 -0.80 0.51 2.53
CA SER A 96 -0.24 -0.20 1.39
C SER A 96 -0.14 0.72 0.19
N PHE A 97 0.81 0.47 -0.68
CA PHE A 97 0.96 1.21 -1.93
C PHE A 97 1.34 0.29 -3.07
N ASP A 98 1.01 0.73 -4.28
CA ASP A 98 1.35 0.06 -5.52
C ASP A 98 1.76 1.13 -6.55
N THR A 99 2.92 0.93 -7.16
CA THR A 99 3.44 1.77 -8.24
C THR A 99 3.38 1.04 -9.59
N GLY A 100 2.63 -0.04 -9.66
CA GLY A 100 2.41 -0.80 -10.87
C GLY A 100 1.80 0.05 -11.98
N GLY A 101 2.18 -0.25 -13.23
CA GLY A 101 1.79 0.54 -14.38
C GLY A 101 0.32 0.38 -14.77
N GLY A 102 -0.24 1.45 -15.31
CA GLY A 102 -1.49 1.45 -16.08
C GLY A 102 -1.22 1.63 -17.58
N THR A 103 -2.26 1.62 -18.36
CA THR A 103 -2.20 1.95 -19.80
C THR A 103 -2.79 3.33 -20.03
N GLN A 104 -2.09 4.16 -20.80
CA GLN A 104 -2.58 5.47 -21.23
C GLN A 104 -2.45 5.60 -22.74
N HIS A 105 -3.53 6.06 -23.37
CA HIS A 105 -3.52 6.46 -24.77
C HIS A 105 -2.91 7.86 -24.89
N ILE A 106 -1.90 8.01 -25.76
CA ILE A 106 -1.26 9.30 -26.03
C ILE A 106 -1.22 9.60 -27.52
N THR A 107 -1.44 10.85 -27.86
CA THR A 107 -1.36 11.36 -29.25
C THR A 107 -0.14 12.26 -29.46
N GLN A 108 0.63 12.52 -28.39
CA GLN A 108 1.76 13.44 -28.39
C GLN A 108 2.94 12.82 -27.66
N ALA A 109 4.11 12.84 -28.26
CA ALA A 109 5.36 12.45 -27.61
C ALA A 109 5.85 13.54 -26.65
N LEU A 110 6.63 13.16 -25.64
CA LEU A 110 7.32 14.10 -24.74
C LEU A 110 8.42 14.89 -25.48
N SER A 111 9.10 14.24 -26.43
CA SER A 111 10.12 14.85 -27.29
C SER A 111 10.31 14.01 -28.53
N HIS A 112 10.71 14.65 -29.64
CA HIS A 112 11.14 13.96 -30.82
C HIS A 112 12.63 13.61 -30.70
N ILE A 113 12.98 12.34 -30.86
CA ILE A 113 14.37 11.87 -30.70
C ILE A 113 15.10 11.84 -32.05
N ALA A 114 14.48 11.20 -33.06
CA ALA A 114 15.07 11.08 -34.38
C ALA A 114 14.01 10.77 -35.44
N SER A 115 14.26 11.20 -36.66
CA SER A 115 13.49 10.81 -37.85
C SER A 115 14.42 10.38 -38.98
N TYR A 116 13.95 9.46 -39.76
CA TYR A 116 14.70 8.91 -40.91
C TYR A 116 13.88 8.98 -42.17
N ALA A 117 14.51 9.28 -43.30
CA ALA A 117 13.90 9.33 -44.59
C ALA A 117 14.78 8.63 -45.64
N PRO A 118 14.25 8.25 -46.79
CA PRO A 118 15.05 7.77 -47.94
C PRO A 118 16.10 8.80 -48.35
N ALA A 119 17.17 8.32 -48.99
CA ALA A 119 18.26 9.18 -49.47
C ALA A 119 17.74 10.33 -50.33
N GLY A 120 18.15 11.55 -50.02
CA GLY A 120 17.75 12.77 -50.73
C GLY A 120 16.31 13.28 -50.35
N LYS A 121 15.69 12.68 -49.35
CA LYS A 121 14.41 13.14 -48.81
C LYS A 121 14.58 13.61 -47.36
N THR A 122 13.65 14.46 -46.92
CA THR A 122 13.55 14.92 -45.52
C THR A 122 12.29 14.32 -44.92
N ALA A 123 12.42 13.77 -43.70
CA ALA A 123 11.25 13.30 -42.96
C ALA A 123 10.41 14.48 -42.51
N PRO A 124 9.07 14.44 -42.66
CA PRO A 124 8.16 15.48 -42.19
C PRO A 124 8.21 15.63 -40.66
N ASP A 125 8.12 16.89 -40.20
CA ASP A 125 8.08 17.22 -38.77
C ASP A 125 6.62 17.39 -38.29
N PHE A 126 6.11 16.42 -37.57
CA PHE A 126 4.76 16.40 -36.99
C PHE A 126 4.67 17.12 -35.63
N LYS A 127 5.73 17.78 -35.19
CA LYS A 127 5.75 18.51 -33.91
C LYS A 127 5.39 17.65 -32.70
N GLY A 128 5.84 16.42 -32.69
CA GLY A 128 5.60 15.46 -31.62
C GLY A 128 4.30 14.67 -31.70
N ALA A 129 3.44 14.94 -32.67
CA ALA A 129 2.26 14.08 -32.89
C ALA A 129 2.69 12.67 -33.32
N ILE A 130 2.04 11.66 -32.75
CA ILE A 130 2.34 10.23 -32.98
C ILE A 130 1.12 9.49 -33.48
N GLY A 131 1.36 8.41 -34.26
CA GLY A 131 0.27 7.66 -34.90
C GLY A 131 -0.44 8.50 -35.97
N VAL A 132 0.29 9.35 -36.68
CA VAL A 132 -0.29 10.24 -37.68
C VAL A 132 -0.65 9.46 -38.94
N THR A 133 -1.90 9.60 -39.39
CA THR A 133 -2.42 9.11 -40.66
C THR A 133 -2.77 10.29 -41.57
N ALA A 134 -3.29 10.02 -42.76
CA ALA A 134 -3.71 11.08 -43.66
C ALA A 134 -4.83 11.95 -43.07
N ASP A 135 -5.72 11.34 -42.30
CA ASP A 135 -6.97 11.98 -41.86
C ASP A 135 -6.96 12.34 -40.37
N SER A 136 -6.12 11.66 -39.57
CA SER A 136 -6.17 11.76 -38.11
C SER A 136 -4.81 11.65 -37.43
N VAL A 137 -4.80 11.90 -36.12
CA VAL A 137 -3.72 11.57 -35.19
C VAL A 137 -4.28 10.49 -34.27
N GLU A 138 -3.91 9.24 -34.53
CA GLU A 138 -4.49 8.08 -33.84
C GLU A 138 -3.83 7.78 -32.51
N GLY A 139 -2.59 8.24 -32.32
CA GLY A 139 -1.86 7.98 -31.08
C GLY A 139 -1.42 6.55 -30.91
N VAL A 140 -0.98 6.23 -29.70
CA VAL A 140 -0.58 4.89 -29.27
C VAL A 140 -0.88 4.69 -27.79
N ASP A 141 -1.10 3.44 -27.41
CA ASP A 141 -1.20 3.06 -26.00
C ASP A 141 0.19 2.79 -25.43
N ILE A 142 0.49 3.42 -24.32
CA ILE A 142 1.75 3.23 -23.60
C ILE A 142 1.49 2.79 -22.16
N THR A 143 2.45 2.06 -21.59
CA THR A 143 2.45 1.79 -20.16
C THR A 143 2.98 3.01 -19.42
N VAL A 144 2.22 3.47 -18.42
CA VAL A 144 2.62 4.59 -17.55
C VAL A 144 2.65 4.14 -16.11
N PRO A 145 3.58 4.65 -15.29
CA PRO A 145 3.56 4.41 -13.86
C PRO A 145 2.29 5.05 -13.27
N VAL A 146 1.64 4.32 -12.38
CA VAL A 146 0.49 4.80 -11.59
C VAL A 146 0.85 4.61 -10.12
N TYR A 147 0.62 5.63 -9.30
CA TYR A 147 0.77 5.51 -7.86
C TYR A 147 -0.60 5.35 -7.22
N ASN A 148 -0.88 4.17 -6.72
CA ASN A 148 -2.06 3.88 -5.93
C ASN A 148 -1.63 3.65 -4.47
N PHE A 149 -2.47 4.05 -3.53
CA PHE A 149 -2.26 3.73 -2.13
C PHE A 149 -3.58 3.46 -1.43
N SER A 150 -3.52 2.71 -0.38
CA SER A 150 -4.67 2.46 0.47
C SER A 150 -4.29 2.52 1.94
N GLU A 151 -5.24 2.95 2.74
CA GLU A 151 -5.15 2.97 4.19
C GLU A 151 -6.32 2.19 4.77
N THR A 152 -6.05 1.29 5.69
CA THR A 152 -7.08 0.59 6.45
C THR A 152 -7.07 1.12 7.87
N HIS A 153 -8.20 1.62 8.33
CA HIS A 153 -8.39 2.20 9.65
C HIS A 153 -9.42 1.42 10.46
N ILE A 154 -9.15 1.25 11.74
CA ILE A 154 -10.12 0.73 12.69
C ILE A 154 -10.89 1.89 13.30
N LEU A 155 -12.16 2.02 12.96
CA LEU A 155 -13.02 3.10 13.42
C LEU A 155 -14.09 2.57 14.39
N ALA A 156 -14.28 3.30 15.50
CA ALA A 156 -15.31 2.96 16.48
C ALA A 156 -16.69 2.80 15.83
N ASN A 157 -17.45 1.78 16.25
CA ASN A 157 -18.78 1.50 15.71
C ASN A 157 -19.70 2.72 15.74
N SER A 158 -19.59 3.59 16.77
CA SER A 158 -20.37 4.83 16.89
C SER A 158 -20.01 5.90 15.85
N ALA A 159 -18.79 5.88 15.30
CA ALA A 159 -18.33 6.85 14.30
C ALA A 159 -18.84 6.52 12.88
N VAL A 160 -19.07 5.24 12.58
CA VAL A 160 -19.45 4.78 11.24
C VAL A 160 -20.97 4.76 11.05
N THR A 161 -21.55 5.94 11.08
CA THR A 161 -22.99 6.15 10.88
C THR A 161 -23.40 6.10 9.40
N ASN A 162 -24.69 6.05 9.11
CA ASN A 162 -25.19 6.16 7.74
C ASN A 162 -24.84 7.52 7.10
N ALA A 163 -24.80 8.59 7.90
CA ALA A 163 -24.36 9.90 7.43
C ALA A 163 -22.88 9.89 7.01
N TYR A 164 -22.01 9.23 7.80
CA TYR A 164 -20.61 9.05 7.46
C TYR A 164 -20.43 8.23 6.15
N LYS A 165 -21.13 7.12 6.03
CA LYS A 165 -21.13 6.32 4.78
C LYS A 165 -21.62 7.12 3.58
N GLY A 166 -22.61 8.00 3.76
CA GLY A 166 -23.09 8.94 2.75
C GLY A 166 -22.00 9.93 2.32
N LYS A 167 -21.19 10.44 3.26
CA LYS A 167 -20.04 11.30 2.94
C LYS A 167 -18.98 10.55 2.12
N LEU A 168 -18.65 9.30 2.50
CA LEU A 168 -17.71 8.48 1.73
C LEU A 168 -18.20 8.26 0.30
N ALA A 169 -19.48 7.93 0.12
CA ALA A 169 -20.07 7.77 -1.19
C ALA A 169 -20.03 9.07 -2.01
N ALA A 170 -20.32 10.22 -1.39
CA ALA A 170 -20.30 11.53 -2.05
C ALA A 170 -18.90 12.01 -2.43
N LEU A 171 -17.86 11.53 -1.73
CA LEU A 171 -16.46 11.85 -2.02
C LEU A 171 -15.83 10.90 -3.03
N THR A 172 -16.42 9.73 -3.26
CA THR A 172 -15.90 8.77 -4.24
C THR A 172 -15.88 9.39 -5.64
N GLY A 173 -14.73 9.31 -6.30
CA GLY A 173 -14.50 9.92 -7.61
C GLY A 173 -14.18 11.42 -7.56
N LYS A 174 -13.86 11.98 -6.39
CA LYS A 174 -13.42 13.38 -6.25
C LYS A 174 -11.94 13.48 -5.98
N THR A 175 -11.37 14.64 -6.35
CA THR A 175 -10.00 15.02 -6.00
C THR A 175 -9.96 15.87 -4.73
N ASN A 176 -8.83 15.89 -4.06
CA ASN A 176 -8.64 16.69 -2.86
C ASN A 176 -8.64 18.20 -3.15
N ASN A 177 -9.45 18.95 -2.40
CA ASN A 177 -9.51 20.42 -2.49
C ASN A 177 -8.53 21.15 -1.55
N ALA A 178 -7.78 20.40 -0.74
CA ALA A 178 -6.73 20.88 0.15
C ALA A 178 -5.57 19.86 0.15
N ALA A 179 -4.42 20.22 0.71
CA ALA A 179 -3.32 19.26 0.88
C ALA A 179 -3.79 18.03 1.67
N PHE A 180 -3.36 16.85 1.23
CA PHE A 180 -3.77 15.57 1.81
C PHE A 180 -2.64 14.56 1.72
N LYS A 181 -2.16 14.03 2.86
CA LYS A 181 -1.13 12.98 2.94
C LYS A 181 0.12 13.28 2.08
N GLY A 182 0.56 14.53 2.07
CA GLY A 182 1.70 14.99 1.29
C GLY A 182 1.41 15.34 -0.18
N PHE A 183 0.19 15.11 -0.66
CA PHE A 183 -0.25 15.49 -2.00
C PHE A 183 -0.80 16.92 -2.02
N ALA A 184 -0.45 17.68 -3.03
CA ALA A 184 -1.01 19.01 -3.27
C ALA A 184 -2.48 18.93 -3.77
N ILE A 185 -3.15 20.07 -3.80
CA ILE A 185 -4.54 20.17 -4.28
C ILE A 185 -4.67 19.59 -5.70
N GLY A 186 -5.64 18.69 -5.88
CA GLY A 186 -5.95 18.05 -7.16
C GLY A 186 -5.03 16.89 -7.54
N GLU A 187 -4.11 16.46 -6.67
CA GLU A 187 -3.20 15.35 -6.94
C GLU A 187 -3.73 13.99 -6.47
N ALA A 188 -4.52 13.94 -5.41
CA ALA A 188 -5.12 12.71 -4.91
C ALA A 188 -6.56 12.55 -5.39
N LEU A 189 -6.89 11.40 -5.96
CA LEU A 189 -8.24 10.98 -6.34
C LEU A 189 -8.71 9.89 -5.38
N PHE A 190 -9.86 10.10 -4.73
CA PHE A 190 -10.46 9.10 -3.87
C PHE A 190 -11.25 8.09 -4.70
N LEU A 191 -10.76 6.84 -4.75
CA LEU A 191 -11.37 5.74 -5.50
C LEU A 191 -12.53 5.07 -4.76
N GLY A 192 -12.68 5.39 -3.46
CA GLY A 192 -13.75 4.88 -2.61
C GLY A 192 -13.24 4.15 -1.39
N ALA A 193 -14.16 3.82 -0.50
CA ALA A 193 -13.91 3.05 0.70
C ALA A 193 -14.77 1.79 0.74
N SER A 194 -14.21 0.76 1.38
CA SER A 194 -14.95 -0.46 1.73
C SER A 194 -14.74 -0.76 3.21
N GLY A 195 -15.78 -1.22 3.88
CA GLY A 195 -15.67 -1.51 5.30
C GLY A 195 -16.46 -2.72 5.72
N SER A 196 -15.95 -3.43 6.73
CA SER A 196 -16.59 -4.57 7.36
C SER A 196 -16.55 -4.45 8.88
N LYS A 197 -17.49 -5.08 9.54
CA LYS A 197 -17.45 -5.31 10.99
C LYS A 197 -18.03 -6.65 11.36
N ARG A 198 -17.58 -7.21 12.46
CA ARG A 198 -18.10 -8.47 13.00
C ARG A 198 -18.92 -8.20 14.26
N GLY A 199 -20.17 -8.69 14.26
CA GLY A 199 -21.05 -8.58 15.42
C GLY A 199 -21.23 -7.14 15.93
N LYS A 200 -20.89 -6.91 17.19
CA LYS A 200 -20.94 -5.60 17.86
C LYS A 200 -19.61 -4.85 17.82
N GLY A 201 -18.58 -5.41 17.20
CA GLY A 201 -17.23 -4.85 17.13
C GLY A 201 -17.16 -3.55 16.33
N ASP A 202 -15.95 -3.03 16.22
CA ASP A 202 -15.61 -1.84 15.48
C ASP A 202 -15.51 -2.10 13.97
N TRP A 203 -15.42 -1.05 13.19
CA TRP A 203 -15.34 -1.13 11.73
C TRP A 203 -13.89 -1.12 11.27
N GLU A 204 -13.55 -2.08 10.45
CA GLU A 204 -12.35 -2.04 9.61
C GLU A 204 -12.74 -1.43 8.27
N ILE A 205 -12.14 -0.28 7.91
CA ILE A 205 -12.46 0.45 6.68
C ILE A 205 -11.18 0.69 5.90
N SER A 206 -11.16 0.20 4.66
CA SER A 206 -10.11 0.46 3.69
C SER A 206 -10.50 1.59 2.75
N PHE A 207 -9.66 2.60 2.67
CA PHE A 207 -9.76 3.76 1.78
C PHE A 207 -8.76 3.61 0.65
N ARG A 208 -9.19 3.81 -0.59
CA ARG A 208 -8.34 3.64 -1.77
C ARG A 208 -8.19 4.94 -2.52
N PHE A 209 -6.96 5.24 -2.92
CA PHE A 209 -6.60 6.46 -3.60
C PHE A 209 -5.71 6.15 -4.80
N ALA A 210 -5.76 7.04 -5.79
CA ALA A 210 -4.76 7.12 -6.84
C ALA A 210 -4.17 8.53 -6.85
N ALA A 211 -2.88 8.64 -7.13
CA ALA A 211 -2.20 9.93 -7.16
C ALA A 211 -1.61 10.22 -8.54
N SER A 212 -1.75 11.47 -8.96
CA SER A 212 -1.18 12.00 -10.18
C SER A 212 -0.62 13.38 -9.89
N PRO A 213 0.68 13.63 -10.14
CA PRO A 213 1.30 14.90 -9.80
C PRO A 213 0.81 16.05 -10.68
N ASN A 214 0.70 17.23 -10.11
CA ASN A 214 0.52 18.46 -10.85
C ASN A 214 1.73 18.71 -11.76
N LYS A 215 1.50 19.24 -12.96
CA LYS A 215 2.54 19.51 -13.94
C LYS A 215 2.46 20.94 -14.41
N THR A 216 3.62 21.59 -14.52
CA THR A 216 3.76 22.95 -15.03
C THR A 216 4.87 22.99 -16.07
N GLY A 217 4.83 23.99 -16.94
CA GLY A 217 5.86 24.18 -17.97
C GLY A 217 5.85 23.09 -19.04
N LEU A 218 4.74 22.38 -19.23
CA LEU A 218 4.62 21.40 -20.31
C LEU A 218 4.69 22.08 -21.66
N THR A 219 5.20 21.34 -22.65
CA THR A 219 5.30 21.77 -24.05
C THR A 219 4.63 20.71 -24.94
N VAL A 220 3.82 21.16 -25.89
CA VAL A 220 3.16 20.33 -26.89
C VAL A 220 3.41 20.97 -28.25
N GLY A 221 4.28 20.40 -29.06
CA GLY A 221 4.73 21.03 -30.31
C GLY A 221 5.37 22.39 -30.04
N ASP A 222 4.82 23.44 -30.64
CA ASP A 222 5.26 24.83 -30.48
C ASP A 222 4.51 25.57 -29.35
N ILE A 223 3.59 24.90 -28.63
CA ILE A 223 2.78 25.47 -27.55
C ILE A 223 3.49 25.21 -26.22
N THR A 224 3.87 26.25 -25.50
CA THR A 224 4.68 26.18 -24.26
C THR A 224 3.91 26.75 -23.06
N GLY A 225 4.43 26.51 -21.85
CA GLY A 225 3.88 27.09 -20.62
C GLY A 225 2.58 26.46 -20.15
N ILE A 226 2.26 25.27 -20.61
CA ILE A 226 1.04 24.54 -20.23
C ILE A 226 1.16 24.07 -18.80
N ALA A 227 0.12 24.28 -17.99
CA ALA A 227 0.02 23.80 -16.63
C ALA A 227 -1.29 23.01 -16.45
N LYS A 228 -1.24 21.90 -15.70
CA LYS A 228 -2.43 21.11 -15.34
C LYS A 228 -2.29 20.54 -13.94
N LYS A 229 -3.37 20.40 -13.22
CA LYS A 229 -3.45 19.59 -12.01
C LYS A 229 -3.41 18.11 -12.39
N GLY A 230 -3.03 17.27 -11.44
CA GLY A 230 -2.81 15.84 -11.65
C GLY A 230 -3.92 15.15 -12.42
N TRP A 231 -5.16 15.37 -12.00
CA TRP A 231 -6.34 14.69 -12.53
C TRP A 231 -7.14 15.50 -13.55
N GLU A 232 -6.66 16.67 -13.97
CA GLU A 232 -7.22 17.37 -15.12
C GLU A 232 -6.86 16.63 -16.40
N TYR A 233 -7.76 16.65 -17.37
CA TYR A 233 -7.59 16.00 -18.66
C TYR A 233 -6.98 16.97 -19.65
N LEU A 234 -5.86 16.59 -20.25
CA LEU A 234 -5.21 17.35 -21.32
C LEU A 234 -5.52 16.68 -22.65
N TRP A 235 -6.00 17.46 -23.62
CA TRP A 235 -6.12 16.99 -24.97
C TRP A 235 -5.65 18.03 -25.98
N VAL A 236 -5.28 17.55 -27.16
CA VAL A 236 -4.64 18.35 -28.21
C VAL A 236 -5.55 18.38 -29.43
N ARG A 237 -5.80 19.56 -29.95
CA ARG A 237 -6.44 19.73 -31.25
C ARG A 237 -5.34 19.87 -32.30
N TYR A 238 -5.45 19.10 -33.38
CA TYR A 238 -4.52 19.13 -34.50
C TYR A 238 -5.10 19.87 -35.70
N GLU A 239 -4.21 20.40 -36.53
CA GLU A 239 -4.54 21.00 -37.83
C GLU A 239 -3.65 20.46 -38.92
N ASP A 240 -4.10 20.58 -40.18
CA ASP A 240 -3.30 20.37 -41.37
C ASP A 240 -2.38 21.55 -41.61
N SER A 241 -1.11 21.27 -41.84
CA SER A 241 -0.08 22.28 -42.12
C SER A 241 0.89 21.76 -43.19
N VAL A 242 1.57 22.66 -43.86
CA VAL A 242 2.58 22.30 -44.81
C VAL A 242 3.98 22.39 -44.17
N ASP A 243 4.70 21.29 -44.17
CA ASP A 243 6.13 21.29 -43.92
C ASP A 243 6.85 21.70 -45.22
N ALA A 244 7.31 22.93 -45.28
CA ALA A 244 7.98 23.47 -46.48
C ALA A 244 9.31 22.78 -46.79
N THR A 245 10.00 22.25 -45.76
CA THR A 245 11.28 21.56 -45.91
C THR A 245 11.10 20.16 -46.48
N ALA A 246 10.19 19.40 -45.90
CA ALA A 246 9.86 18.07 -46.36
C ALA A 246 8.93 18.09 -47.60
N LYS A 247 8.33 19.22 -47.91
CA LYS A 247 7.29 19.40 -48.96
C LYS A 247 6.14 18.41 -48.80
N ALA A 248 5.68 18.28 -47.55
CA ALA A 248 4.65 17.32 -47.17
C ALA A 248 3.54 17.99 -46.34
N LEU A 249 2.34 17.44 -46.42
CA LEU A 249 1.26 17.78 -45.49
C LEU A 249 1.52 17.09 -44.16
N VAL A 250 1.39 17.83 -43.05
CA VAL A 250 1.60 17.34 -41.69
C VAL A 250 0.41 17.70 -40.80
N LYS A 251 0.13 16.85 -39.81
CA LYS A 251 -0.76 17.17 -38.70
C LYS A 251 0.10 17.71 -37.56
N LYS A 252 -0.10 18.97 -37.15
CA LYS A 252 0.60 19.57 -36.01
C LYS A 252 -0.37 20.08 -34.95
N PRO A 253 0.07 20.18 -33.66
CA PRO A 253 -0.76 20.76 -32.62
C PRO A 253 -1.17 22.20 -32.95
N LEU A 254 -2.49 22.45 -32.94
CA LEU A 254 -3.08 23.80 -33.09
C LEU A 254 -3.35 24.44 -31.74
N ALA A 255 -3.91 23.65 -30.80
CA ALA A 255 -4.31 24.13 -29.49
C ALA A 255 -4.29 22.99 -28.47
N VAL A 256 -4.06 23.33 -27.20
CA VAL A 256 -4.11 22.43 -26.07
C VAL A 256 -5.21 22.89 -25.12
N TYR A 257 -6.02 21.96 -24.68
CA TYR A 257 -7.13 22.19 -23.75
C TYR A 257 -6.88 21.42 -22.47
N ILE A 258 -7.22 22.04 -21.33
CA ILE A 258 -7.18 21.45 -20.00
C ILE A 258 -8.62 21.45 -19.47
N GLU A 259 -9.13 20.25 -19.19
CA GLU A 259 -10.52 20.06 -18.79
C GLU A 259 -10.60 19.50 -17.37
N LYS A 260 -11.50 20.06 -16.57
CA LYS A 260 -11.82 19.50 -15.26
C LYS A 260 -12.81 18.35 -15.45
N VAL A 261 -12.39 17.12 -15.18
CA VAL A 261 -13.18 15.89 -15.34
C VAL A 261 -13.58 15.26 -14.00
N TYR A 262 -12.99 15.70 -12.91
CA TYR A 262 -13.33 15.31 -11.54
C TYR A 262 -13.70 16.53 -10.71
N ASP A 263 -14.74 16.40 -9.90
CA ASP A 263 -15.04 17.41 -8.87
C ASP A 263 -14.04 17.35 -7.73
N GLU A 264 -13.89 18.44 -7.02
CA GLU A 264 -13.09 18.52 -5.80
C GLU A 264 -13.96 18.25 -4.56
N GLY A 265 -13.36 17.65 -3.53
CA GLY A 265 -14.00 17.36 -2.26
C GLY A 265 -13.08 17.56 -1.08
N SER A 266 -13.67 17.80 0.09
CA SER A 266 -12.91 17.90 1.34
C SER A 266 -12.57 16.52 1.88
N PHE A 267 -11.30 16.12 1.77
CA PHE A 267 -10.84 14.85 2.31
C PHE A 267 -10.72 14.85 3.84
N ALA A 268 -10.88 15.99 4.50
CA ALA A 268 -11.09 16.05 5.95
C ALA A 268 -12.35 15.28 6.38
N ASP A 269 -13.36 15.19 5.52
CA ASP A 269 -14.61 14.44 5.78
C ASP A 269 -14.41 12.91 5.77
N LEU A 270 -13.26 12.40 5.30
CA LEU A 270 -12.88 10.98 5.44
C LEU A 270 -12.59 10.60 6.89
N ALA A 271 -12.26 11.59 7.74
CA ALA A 271 -11.94 11.42 9.18
C ALA A 271 -10.76 10.45 9.46
N ILE A 272 -9.78 10.40 8.56
CA ILE A 272 -8.56 9.56 8.67
C ILE A 272 -7.28 10.40 8.80
N GLY A 273 -7.40 11.69 9.10
CA GLY A 273 -6.29 12.64 9.08
C GLY A 273 -5.94 13.12 7.67
N THR A 274 -5.25 14.24 7.61
CA THR A 274 -4.83 14.89 6.34
C THR A 274 -3.32 15.00 6.22
N THR A 275 -2.57 14.64 7.28
CA THR A 275 -1.11 14.66 7.36
C THR A 275 -0.55 13.26 7.34
#